data_1fffb2c4ea8f7a39af7d3af8f5708df2
#
_entry.id   1fffb2c4ea8f7a39af7d3af8f5708df2
#
_cell.length_a   1.000
_cell.length_b   1.000
_cell.length_c   1.000
_cell.angle_alpha   90.00
_cell.angle_beta   90.00
_cell.angle_gamma   90.00
#
_symmetry.space_group_name_H-M   'P 1'
#
loop_
_entity.id
_entity.type
_entity.pdbx_description
1 polymer ?
#
loop_
_entity_poly.entity_id
_entity_poly.type
_entity_poly.pdbx_seq_one_letter_code
_entity_poly.pdbx_strand_id
1 'polypeptide(L)'
;MKIIIILALIAIIGTLIAFKSAKKVHTPRTEFSDSEYETHSQLKLDGIEKVLGKSHDFVGHAIIPFNVGGAVDMYYFPNGIKGTGFATLELINPDGVGPIKNSIGTYELVAFTRNPISSEKDSDFFKIERRMCGIFTSLGFYTKTARIEPRETCEVPQNEGEPNICLIFDEYAPNGTHFTIGDKKHGLLLVIEIFPEEMCYAMNNGGQKLLNLLKEKGHYPYSDMNRKPVVSK
;
A
#
# COMPACT_ATOMS: atom_id res chain seq x y z
N MET A 1 38.45 -45.10 -25.08
CA MET A 1 36.99 -45.29 -25.15
C MET A 1 36.29 -45.16 -23.78
N LYS A 2 36.79 -45.69 -22.65
CA LYS A 2 36.16 -45.58 -21.30
C LYS A 2 36.08 -44.16 -20.72
N ILE A 3 37.06 -43.29 -20.98
CA ILE A 3 37.09 -41.92 -20.46
C ILE A 3 36.01 -41.02 -21.09
N ILE A 4 35.73 -41.17 -22.38
CA ILE A 4 34.73 -40.39 -23.12
C ILE A 4 33.31 -40.72 -22.62
N ILE A 5 33.05 -41.97 -22.25
CA ILE A 5 31.75 -42.43 -21.72
C ILE A 5 31.50 -41.81 -20.33
N ILE A 6 32.52 -41.66 -19.46
CA ILE A 6 32.41 -41.09 -18.12
C ILE A 6 32.10 -39.60 -18.22
N LEU A 7 32.77 -38.86 -19.13
CA LEU A 7 32.51 -37.43 -19.33
C LEU A 7 31.09 -37.17 -19.87
N ALA A 8 30.57 -38.01 -20.75
CA ALA A 8 29.21 -37.93 -21.26
C ALA A 8 28.15 -38.16 -20.14
N LEU A 9 28.41 -39.13 -19.24
CA LEU A 9 27.53 -39.42 -18.12
C LEU A 9 27.49 -38.24 -17.08
N ILE A 10 28.62 -37.61 -16.81
CA ILE A 10 28.71 -36.44 -15.91
C ILE A 10 27.96 -35.27 -16.51
N ALA A 11 28.03 -35.01 -17.81
CA ALA A 11 27.30 -33.93 -18.49
C ALA A 11 25.77 -34.18 -18.46
N ILE A 12 25.29 -35.41 -18.61
CA ILE A 12 23.87 -35.76 -18.54
C ILE A 12 23.34 -35.62 -17.11
N ILE A 13 24.10 -36.02 -16.09
CA ILE A 13 23.70 -35.84 -14.68
C ILE A 13 23.70 -34.35 -14.31
N GLY A 14 24.67 -33.55 -14.77
CA GLY A 14 24.73 -32.12 -14.57
C GLY A 14 23.51 -31.38 -15.16
N THR A 15 23.08 -31.73 -16.38
CA THR A 15 21.88 -31.17 -17.01
C THR A 15 20.59 -31.60 -16.33
N LEU A 16 20.49 -32.83 -15.83
CA LEU A 16 19.32 -33.31 -15.09
C LEU A 16 19.17 -32.66 -13.71
N ILE A 17 20.29 -32.31 -13.03
CA ILE A 17 20.28 -31.54 -11.76
C ILE A 17 19.91 -30.07 -12.01
N ALA A 18 20.39 -29.45 -13.09
CA ALA A 18 20.01 -28.09 -13.48
C ALA A 18 18.52 -27.98 -13.82
N PHE A 19 17.91 -28.99 -14.45
CA PHE A 19 16.47 -28.99 -14.71
C PHE A 19 15.60 -29.21 -13.46
N LYS A 20 16.09 -29.85 -12.41
CA LYS A 20 15.35 -30.02 -11.13
C LYS A 20 15.39 -28.75 -10.26
N SER A 21 16.27 -27.82 -10.54
CA SER A 21 16.41 -26.56 -9.77
C SER A 21 15.72 -25.35 -10.42
N ALA A 22 14.97 -25.53 -11.50
CA ALA A 22 14.09 -24.50 -12.02
C ALA A 22 13.02 -24.21 -10.98
N LYS A 23 13.20 -23.15 -10.17
CA LYS A 23 12.12 -22.62 -9.33
C LYS A 23 10.88 -22.52 -10.20
N LYS A 24 9.79 -23.20 -9.80
CA LYS A 24 8.48 -22.99 -10.42
C LYS A 24 8.25 -21.50 -10.45
N VAL A 25 8.32 -20.89 -11.63
CA VAL A 25 7.86 -19.52 -11.83
C VAL A 25 6.38 -19.56 -11.50
N HIS A 26 6.00 -18.98 -10.38
CA HIS A 26 4.60 -18.88 -9.98
C HIS A 26 3.91 -17.97 -10.99
N THR A 27 3.21 -18.55 -11.96
CA THR A 27 2.36 -17.79 -12.85
C THR A 27 1.20 -17.26 -12.01
N PRO A 28 0.98 -15.95 -11.93
CA PRO A 28 -0.14 -15.41 -11.18
C PRO A 28 -1.44 -16.05 -11.64
N ARG A 29 -2.24 -16.52 -10.70
CA ARG A 29 -3.56 -17.07 -10.99
C ARG A 29 -4.48 -15.91 -11.33
N THR A 30 -5.18 -15.96 -12.46
CA THR A 30 -6.04 -14.88 -12.95
C THR A 30 -7.46 -14.94 -12.42
N GLU A 31 -7.89 -16.11 -11.90
CA GLU A 31 -9.26 -16.32 -11.41
C GLU A 31 -9.24 -17.03 -10.06
N PHE A 32 -10.00 -16.53 -9.12
CA PHE A 32 -10.27 -17.10 -7.81
C PHE A 32 -11.78 -17.25 -7.65
N SER A 33 -12.23 -18.25 -6.89
CA SER A 33 -13.65 -18.39 -6.55
C SER A 33 -14.09 -17.30 -5.55
N ASP A 34 -15.39 -17.01 -5.51
CA ASP A 34 -15.96 -16.04 -4.57
C ASP A 34 -15.60 -16.41 -3.12
N SER A 35 -15.65 -17.71 -2.76
CA SER A 35 -15.28 -18.18 -1.43
C SER A 35 -13.79 -17.99 -1.10
N GLU A 36 -12.88 -18.06 -2.07
CA GLU A 36 -11.46 -17.77 -1.87
C GLU A 36 -11.27 -16.26 -1.61
N TYR A 37 -11.99 -15.41 -2.35
CA TYR A 37 -11.97 -13.96 -2.13
C TYR A 37 -12.55 -13.58 -0.77
N GLU A 38 -13.72 -14.11 -0.39
CA GLU A 38 -14.35 -13.86 0.91
C GLU A 38 -13.44 -14.26 2.07
N THR A 39 -12.91 -15.49 2.04
CA THR A 39 -12.01 -15.98 3.08
C THR A 39 -10.75 -15.11 3.18
N HIS A 40 -10.15 -14.76 2.05
CA HIS A 40 -8.95 -13.93 2.02
C HIS A 40 -9.21 -12.50 2.50
N SER A 41 -10.35 -11.91 2.11
CA SER A 41 -10.77 -10.58 2.55
C SER A 41 -11.00 -10.54 4.05
N GLN A 42 -11.63 -11.56 4.62
CA GLN A 42 -11.82 -11.65 6.07
C GLN A 42 -10.47 -11.76 6.80
N LEU A 43 -9.56 -12.64 6.34
CA LEU A 43 -8.21 -12.74 6.93
C LEU A 43 -7.42 -11.43 6.86
N LYS A 44 -7.57 -10.67 5.77
CA LYS A 44 -6.97 -9.34 5.63
C LYS A 44 -7.57 -8.36 6.63
N LEU A 45 -8.88 -8.30 6.69
CA LEU A 45 -9.59 -7.40 7.61
C LEU A 45 -9.18 -7.69 9.05
N ASP A 46 -9.20 -8.96 9.48
CA ASP A 46 -8.77 -9.38 10.81
C ASP A 46 -7.31 -8.98 11.11
N GLY A 47 -6.44 -9.07 10.10
CA GLY A 47 -5.04 -8.67 10.22
C GLY A 47 -4.85 -7.17 10.33
N ILE A 48 -5.59 -6.38 9.55
CA ILE A 48 -5.56 -4.91 9.58
C ILE A 48 -6.16 -4.38 10.88
N GLU A 49 -7.25 -4.96 11.35
CA GLU A 49 -7.90 -4.57 12.61
C GLU A 49 -6.98 -4.72 13.83
N LYS A 50 -6.05 -5.66 13.82
CA LYS A 50 -5.01 -5.77 14.88
C LYS A 50 -4.07 -4.56 14.92
N VAL A 51 -3.91 -3.86 13.80
CA VAL A 51 -3.01 -2.70 13.65
C VAL A 51 -3.76 -1.39 13.76
N LEU A 52 -4.93 -1.28 13.10
CA LEU A 52 -5.70 -0.04 12.97
C LEU A 52 -6.87 0.07 13.94
N GLY A 53 -7.15 -0.99 14.72
CA GLY A 53 -8.37 -1.08 15.54
C GLY A 53 -9.57 -1.57 14.71
N LYS A 54 -10.73 -1.66 15.35
CA LYS A 54 -11.93 -2.19 14.72
C LYS A 54 -12.39 -1.31 13.55
N SER A 55 -12.70 -1.94 12.43
CA SER A 55 -13.27 -1.29 11.26
C SER A 55 -14.67 -0.78 11.52
N HIS A 56 -15.08 0.23 10.78
CA HIS A 56 -16.47 0.70 10.74
C HIS A 56 -17.31 -0.25 9.87
N ASP A 57 -18.60 -0.40 10.17
CA ASP A 57 -19.51 -1.26 9.40
C ASP A 57 -19.80 -0.72 7.99
N PHE A 58 -19.65 0.59 7.79
CA PHE A 58 -19.75 1.23 6.48
C PHE A 58 -18.44 1.04 5.70
N VAL A 59 -18.57 0.68 4.42
CA VAL A 59 -17.47 0.58 3.44
C VAL A 59 -17.83 1.44 2.23
N GLY A 60 -16.91 2.24 1.76
CA GLY A 60 -17.07 3.02 0.52
C GLY A 60 -16.81 2.14 -0.68
N HIS A 61 -17.86 1.48 -1.21
CA HIS A 61 -17.73 0.61 -2.36
C HIS A 61 -17.62 1.36 -3.68
N ALA A 62 -16.67 0.98 -4.50
CA ALA A 62 -16.55 1.45 -5.88
C ALA A 62 -17.67 0.87 -6.75
N ILE A 63 -18.24 1.68 -7.67
CA ILE A 63 -19.24 1.22 -8.64
C ILE A 63 -18.62 0.19 -9.59
N ILE A 64 -17.38 0.42 -10.01
CA ILE A 64 -16.59 -0.51 -10.83
C ILE A 64 -15.47 -1.01 -9.93
N PRO A 65 -15.36 -2.34 -9.68
CA PRO A 65 -14.32 -2.90 -8.83
C PRO A 65 -12.90 -2.66 -9.37
N PHE A 66 -11.92 -2.53 -8.46
CA PHE A 66 -10.53 -2.23 -8.78
C PHE A 66 -9.87 -3.28 -9.69
N ASN A 67 -10.19 -4.57 -9.51
CA ASN A 67 -9.62 -5.67 -10.30
C ASN A 67 -10.02 -5.64 -11.79
N VAL A 68 -11.11 -4.94 -12.14
CA VAL A 68 -11.57 -4.73 -13.53
C VAL A 68 -11.35 -3.30 -14.01
N GLY A 69 -10.50 -2.53 -13.36
CA GLY A 69 -10.08 -1.19 -13.78
C GLY A 69 -10.83 -0.03 -13.12
N GLY A 70 -11.64 -0.30 -12.10
CA GLY A 70 -12.35 0.71 -11.31
C GLY A 70 -11.52 1.27 -10.15
N ALA A 71 -12.18 1.88 -9.18
CA ALA A 71 -11.56 2.42 -7.98
C ALA A 71 -11.42 1.35 -6.90
N VAL A 72 -10.57 1.62 -5.89
CA VAL A 72 -10.47 0.79 -4.69
C VAL A 72 -11.67 1.01 -3.78
N ASP A 73 -12.06 0.00 -3.04
CA ASP A 73 -12.97 0.14 -1.91
C ASP A 73 -12.25 0.83 -0.75
N MET A 74 -12.98 1.67 -0.01
CA MET A 74 -12.44 2.40 1.12
C MET A 74 -12.96 1.82 2.43
N TYR A 75 -12.06 1.28 3.24
CA TYR A 75 -12.34 0.80 4.59
C TYR A 75 -11.94 1.84 5.62
N TYR A 76 -12.76 2.02 6.66
CA TYR A 76 -12.61 3.09 7.65
C TYR A 76 -12.34 2.52 9.04
N PHE A 77 -11.38 3.13 9.76
CA PHE A 77 -10.89 2.69 11.06
C PHE A 77 -10.91 3.85 12.06
N PRO A 78 -12.04 4.07 12.75
CA PRO A 78 -12.19 5.21 13.67
C PRO A 78 -11.56 4.98 15.06
N ASN A 79 -11.10 3.75 15.35
CA ASN A 79 -10.72 3.35 16.71
C ASN A 79 -9.22 3.22 16.94
N GLY A 80 -8.40 3.24 15.87
CA GLY A 80 -6.95 3.03 15.96
C GLY A 80 -6.16 4.30 16.24
N ILE A 81 -6.72 5.46 15.91
CA ILE A 81 -6.07 6.78 16.05
C ILE A 81 -7.15 7.84 16.26
N LYS A 82 -6.77 9.02 16.81
CA LYS A 82 -7.70 10.16 16.88
C LYS A 82 -8.06 10.61 15.45
N GLY A 83 -9.34 10.52 15.08
CA GLY A 83 -9.84 10.75 13.72
C GLY A 83 -10.19 9.46 13.02
N THR A 84 -9.92 9.36 11.72
CA THR A 84 -10.27 8.19 10.91
C THR A 84 -9.05 7.71 10.12
N GLY A 85 -8.79 6.41 10.20
CA GLY A 85 -7.88 5.70 9.28
C GLY A 85 -8.64 5.23 8.04
N PHE A 86 -7.98 5.25 6.89
CA PHE A 86 -8.42 4.68 5.62
C PHE A 86 -7.50 3.52 5.26
N ALA A 87 -8.02 2.43 4.71
CA ALA A 87 -7.18 1.38 4.16
C ALA A 87 -7.80 0.76 2.90
N THR A 88 -6.92 0.23 2.02
CA THR A 88 -7.31 -0.70 0.96
C THR A 88 -7.29 -2.15 1.47
N LEU A 89 -8.11 -3.02 0.86
CA LEU A 89 -8.08 -4.47 1.07
C LEU A 89 -8.02 -5.25 -0.26
N GLU A 90 -7.72 -4.58 -1.37
CA GLU A 90 -7.85 -5.18 -2.70
C GLU A 90 -6.51 -5.34 -3.44
N LEU A 91 -5.41 -4.82 -2.84
CA LEU A 91 -4.13 -4.81 -3.55
C LEU A 91 -3.44 -6.17 -3.51
N ILE A 92 -3.57 -6.93 -2.42
CA ILE A 92 -2.97 -8.26 -2.26
C ILE A 92 -4.02 -9.33 -2.59
N ASN A 93 -3.78 -10.13 -3.63
CA ASN A 93 -4.66 -11.22 -4.06
C ASN A 93 -4.56 -12.47 -3.16
N PRO A 94 -5.51 -13.41 -3.24
CA PRO A 94 -5.47 -14.66 -2.46
C PRO A 94 -4.20 -15.51 -2.65
N ASP A 95 -3.54 -15.44 -3.81
CA ASP A 95 -2.24 -16.08 -4.04
C ASP A 95 -1.04 -15.32 -3.46
N GLY A 96 -1.28 -14.16 -2.85
CA GLY A 96 -0.26 -13.28 -2.27
C GLY A 96 0.46 -12.40 -3.30
N VAL A 97 -0.01 -12.40 -4.55
CA VAL A 97 0.44 -11.43 -5.56
C VAL A 97 -0.22 -10.09 -5.27
N GLY A 98 0.53 -8.99 -5.42
CA GLY A 98 0.06 -7.64 -5.13
C GLY A 98 1.05 -6.60 -5.63
N PRO A 99 1.14 -5.45 -4.96
CA PRO A 99 2.14 -4.44 -5.24
C PRO A 99 3.55 -5.00 -5.34
N ILE A 100 4.39 -4.43 -6.20
CA ILE A 100 5.80 -4.83 -6.27
C ILE A 100 6.40 -4.71 -4.86
N LYS A 101 6.96 -5.84 -4.37
CA LYS A 101 7.52 -5.92 -3.02
C LYS A 101 8.60 -4.86 -2.79
N ASN A 102 8.47 -4.17 -1.69
CA ASN A 102 9.44 -3.22 -1.17
C ASN A 102 10.09 -3.75 0.13
N SER A 103 10.75 -2.89 0.90
CA SER A 103 11.41 -3.26 2.16
C SER A 103 10.45 -3.79 3.24
N ILE A 104 9.14 -3.50 3.15
CA ILE A 104 8.11 -4.01 4.07
C ILE A 104 7.32 -5.20 3.49
N GLY A 105 7.72 -5.71 2.33
CA GLY A 105 7.06 -6.83 1.63
C GLY A 105 5.99 -6.41 0.63
N THR A 106 4.99 -7.25 0.37
CA THR A 106 3.72 -6.83 -0.25
C THR A 106 2.90 -6.07 0.78
N TYR A 107 2.08 -5.12 0.35
CA TYR A 107 1.41 -4.18 1.26
C TYR A 107 0.02 -3.78 0.79
N GLU A 108 -0.81 -3.36 1.74
CA GLU A 108 -1.99 -2.52 1.50
C GLU A 108 -1.63 -1.06 1.81
N LEU A 109 -2.41 -0.11 1.29
CA LEU A 109 -2.23 1.32 1.54
C LEU A 109 -3.06 1.75 2.74
N VAL A 110 -2.50 2.67 3.54
CA VAL A 110 -3.21 3.31 4.66
C VAL A 110 -2.97 4.82 4.64
N ALA A 111 -3.96 5.59 5.08
CA ALA A 111 -3.84 7.03 5.33
C ALA A 111 -4.69 7.41 6.54
N PHE A 112 -4.50 8.61 7.06
CA PHE A 112 -5.23 9.09 8.23
C PHE A 112 -5.67 10.54 8.07
N THR A 113 -6.84 10.84 8.64
CA THR A 113 -7.35 12.20 8.83
C THR A 113 -7.77 12.43 10.27
N ARG A 114 -7.72 13.66 10.76
CA ARG A 114 -8.27 14.03 12.06
C ARG A 114 -9.79 14.13 12.05
N ASN A 115 -10.38 14.15 10.87
CA ASN A 115 -11.82 14.26 10.73
C ASN A 115 -12.48 12.93 11.13
N PRO A 116 -13.49 12.94 12.02
CA PRO A 116 -14.29 11.76 12.30
C PRO A 116 -15.16 11.41 11.09
N ILE A 117 -15.58 10.15 11.00
CA ILE A 117 -16.53 9.70 9.99
C ILE A 117 -17.80 10.56 10.06
N SER A 118 -18.28 10.99 8.90
CA SER A 118 -19.47 11.81 8.77
C SER A 118 -20.35 11.28 7.63
N SER A 119 -21.65 11.34 7.78
CA SER A 119 -22.61 11.07 6.70
C SER A 119 -22.95 12.31 5.85
N GLU A 120 -22.45 13.47 6.21
CA GLU A 120 -22.70 14.73 5.51
C GLU A 120 -21.82 14.85 4.26
N LYS A 121 -22.43 14.94 3.07
CA LYS A 121 -21.73 14.94 1.77
C LYS A 121 -20.72 16.07 1.59
N ASP A 122 -20.91 17.22 2.25
CA ASP A 122 -20.02 18.38 2.14
C ASP A 122 -19.07 18.53 3.33
N SER A 123 -19.04 17.51 4.22
CA SER A 123 -18.14 17.49 5.36
C SER A 123 -16.66 17.41 4.91
N ASP A 124 -15.76 17.88 5.78
CA ASP A 124 -14.33 17.76 5.52
C ASP A 124 -13.87 16.28 5.47
N PHE A 125 -14.60 15.39 6.17
CA PHE A 125 -14.39 13.95 6.03
C PHE A 125 -14.62 13.48 4.59
N PHE A 126 -15.75 13.82 3.96
CA PHE A 126 -16.05 13.39 2.58
C PHE A 126 -15.08 13.99 1.55
N LYS A 127 -14.59 15.21 1.78
CA LYS A 127 -13.58 15.82 0.89
C LYS A 127 -12.28 15.04 0.92
N ILE A 128 -11.77 14.74 2.12
CA ILE A 128 -10.52 13.98 2.28
C ILE A 128 -10.68 12.52 1.87
N GLU A 129 -11.82 11.89 2.18
CA GLU A 129 -12.14 10.53 1.77
C GLU A 129 -12.09 10.37 0.25
N ARG A 130 -12.81 11.23 -0.48
CA ARG A 130 -12.84 11.22 -1.95
C ARG A 130 -11.44 11.44 -2.54
N ARG A 131 -10.66 12.34 -1.93
CA ARG A 131 -9.29 12.60 -2.34
C ARG A 131 -8.39 11.38 -2.10
N MET A 132 -8.48 10.74 -0.93
CA MET A 132 -7.71 9.53 -0.62
C MET A 132 -8.11 8.35 -1.49
N CYS A 133 -9.39 8.18 -1.81
CA CYS A 133 -9.86 7.17 -2.76
C CYS A 133 -9.19 7.33 -4.14
N GLY A 134 -9.12 8.54 -4.67
CA GLY A 134 -8.42 8.83 -5.92
C GLY A 134 -6.91 8.55 -5.85
N ILE A 135 -6.26 8.96 -4.76
CA ILE A 135 -4.84 8.69 -4.51
C ILE A 135 -4.58 7.17 -4.42
N PHE A 136 -5.35 6.44 -3.61
CA PHE A 136 -5.19 4.99 -3.43
C PHE A 136 -5.43 4.22 -4.73
N THR A 137 -6.43 4.63 -5.52
CA THR A 137 -6.70 4.03 -6.83
C THR A 137 -5.51 4.22 -7.77
N SER A 138 -4.99 5.45 -7.87
CA SER A 138 -3.84 5.77 -8.73
C SER A 138 -2.59 5.00 -8.29
N LEU A 139 -2.29 4.99 -6.98
CA LEU A 139 -1.17 4.24 -6.42
C LEU A 139 -1.35 2.73 -6.60
N GLY A 140 -2.56 2.20 -6.41
CA GLY A 140 -2.86 0.78 -6.59
C GLY A 140 -2.53 0.28 -7.99
N PHE A 141 -2.84 1.06 -9.04
CA PHE A 141 -2.42 0.75 -10.41
C PHE A 141 -0.92 0.93 -10.62
N TYR A 142 -0.35 2.03 -10.14
CA TYR A 142 1.08 2.33 -10.28
C TYR A 142 1.97 1.25 -9.66
N THR A 143 1.62 0.75 -8.48
CA THR A 143 2.39 -0.24 -7.72
C THR A 143 2.39 -1.64 -8.33
N LYS A 144 1.54 -1.91 -9.33
CA LYS A 144 1.62 -3.14 -10.14
C LYS A 144 2.85 -3.15 -11.07
N THR A 145 3.39 -1.98 -11.41
CA THR A 145 4.49 -1.81 -12.38
C THR A 145 5.70 -1.07 -11.83
N ALA A 146 5.54 -0.35 -10.72
CA ALA A 146 6.60 0.42 -10.08
C ALA A 146 6.68 0.09 -8.59
N ARG A 147 7.91 0.14 -8.06
CA ARG A 147 8.19 -0.06 -6.65
C ARG A 147 8.17 1.28 -5.93
N ILE A 148 7.51 1.33 -4.77
CA ILE A 148 7.53 2.47 -3.86
C ILE A 148 8.10 2.01 -2.52
N GLU A 149 9.12 2.71 -2.02
CA GLU A 149 9.72 2.44 -0.71
C GLU A 149 9.18 3.39 0.36
N PRO A 150 9.13 2.97 1.63
CA PRO A 150 8.99 3.92 2.74
C PRO A 150 10.05 5.02 2.65
N ARG A 151 9.66 6.27 2.97
CA ARG A 151 10.47 7.50 2.94
C ARG A 151 10.71 8.06 1.55
N GLU A 152 10.20 7.44 0.50
CA GLU A 152 10.18 8.04 -0.85
C GLU A 152 9.03 9.04 -0.98
N THR A 153 9.13 9.88 -2.00
CA THR A 153 8.09 10.84 -2.41
C THR A 153 7.61 10.51 -3.82
N CYS A 154 6.36 10.85 -4.11
CA CYS A 154 5.78 10.66 -5.43
C CYS A 154 4.81 11.81 -5.73
N GLU A 155 4.68 12.17 -7.01
CA GLU A 155 3.62 13.03 -7.51
C GLU A 155 2.53 12.21 -8.18
N VAL A 156 1.28 12.49 -7.85
CA VAL A 156 0.12 11.96 -8.57
C VAL A 156 -0.40 13.06 -9.49
N PRO A 157 -0.31 12.88 -10.82
CA PRO A 157 -0.83 13.85 -11.78
C PRO A 157 -2.32 14.07 -11.59
N GLN A 158 -2.76 15.31 -11.75
CA GLN A 158 -4.15 15.73 -11.76
C GLN A 158 -4.58 16.14 -13.17
N ASN A 159 -5.83 16.57 -13.32
CA ASN A 159 -6.31 17.10 -14.59
C ASN A 159 -5.51 18.34 -15.03
N GLU A 160 -5.58 18.63 -16.34
CA GLU A 160 -4.91 19.81 -16.90
C GLU A 160 -5.34 21.10 -16.16
N GLY A 161 -4.35 21.85 -15.68
CA GLY A 161 -4.56 23.08 -14.91
C GLY A 161 -4.66 22.89 -13.39
N GLU A 162 -4.71 21.66 -12.88
CA GLU A 162 -4.66 21.37 -11.44
C GLU A 162 -3.23 21.01 -11.01
N PRO A 163 -2.79 21.44 -9.81
CA PRO A 163 -1.48 21.05 -9.31
C PRO A 163 -1.44 19.56 -8.98
N ASN A 164 -0.30 18.92 -9.25
CA ASN A 164 -0.08 17.53 -8.84
C ASN A 164 -0.20 17.37 -7.32
N ILE A 165 -0.65 16.20 -6.90
CA ILE A 165 -0.68 15.82 -5.49
C ILE A 165 0.71 15.29 -5.11
N CYS A 166 1.35 15.92 -4.12
CA CYS A 166 2.63 15.48 -3.58
C CYS A 166 2.40 14.52 -2.41
N LEU A 167 3.10 13.39 -2.41
CA LEU A 167 2.99 12.34 -1.39
C LEU A 167 4.34 12.01 -0.79
N ILE A 168 4.35 11.61 0.49
CA ILE A 168 5.45 10.90 1.14
C ILE A 168 4.94 9.61 1.74
N PHE A 169 5.77 8.57 1.75
CA PHE A 169 5.43 7.24 2.25
C PHE A 169 6.22 6.91 3.52
N ASP A 170 5.61 6.09 4.39
CA ASP A 170 6.29 5.49 5.55
C ASP A 170 5.75 4.07 5.79
N GLU A 171 6.43 3.27 6.58
CA GLU A 171 5.86 2.03 7.13
C GLU A 171 4.94 2.38 8.30
N TYR A 172 3.71 1.87 8.31
CA TYR A 172 2.81 1.99 9.45
C TYR A 172 2.79 0.70 10.26
N ALA A 173 3.57 0.69 11.34
CA ALA A 173 3.66 -0.43 12.27
C ALA A 173 3.71 0.08 13.72
N PRO A 174 2.57 0.56 14.26
CA PRO A 174 2.53 1.14 15.60
C PRO A 174 2.96 0.11 16.65
N ASN A 175 3.86 0.52 17.56
CA ASN A 175 4.42 -0.36 18.61
C ASN A 175 5.02 -1.66 18.07
N GLY A 176 5.49 -1.68 16.82
CA GLY A 176 6.04 -2.87 16.16
C GLY A 176 4.98 -3.91 15.74
N THR A 177 3.69 -3.58 15.81
CA THR A 177 2.61 -4.45 15.33
C THR A 177 2.54 -4.38 13.82
N HIS A 178 2.72 -5.52 13.17
CA HIS A 178 2.68 -5.64 11.71
C HIS A 178 1.37 -6.26 11.24
N PHE A 179 0.97 -5.85 10.05
CA PHE A 179 -0.15 -6.46 9.35
C PHE A 179 0.17 -7.89 8.93
N THR A 180 -0.77 -8.82 9.12
CA THR A 180 -0.66 -10.22 8.69
C THR A 180 -1.92 -10.65 7.94
N ILE A 181 -1.76 -11.56 6.98
CA ILE A 181 -2.86 -12.29 6.34
C ILE A 181 -2.65 -13.76 6.71
N GLY A 182 -3.48 -14.28 7.62
CA GLY A 182 -3.16 -15.53 8.33
C GLY A 182 -1.82 -15.41 9.04
N ASP A 183 -0.91 -16.36 8.78
CA ASP A 183 0.43 -16.39 9.39
C ASP A 183 1.50 -15.59 8.61
N LYS A 184 1.13 -15.02 7.46
CA LYS A 184 2.10 -14.30 6.61
C LYS A 184 2.12 -12.82 6.94
N LYS A 185 3.34 -12.29 7.20
CA LYS A 185 3.56 -10.87 7.41
C LYS A 185 3.49 -10.11 6.08
N HIS A 186 2.80 -8.98 6.11
CA HIS A 186 2.71 -8.00 5.03
C HIS A 186 2.93 -6.59 5.59
N GLY A 187 3.11 -5.59 4.71
CA GLY A 187 3.24 -4.19 5.07
C GLY A 187 1.92 -3.43 5.07
N LEU A 188 1.87 -2.34 5.82
CA LEU A 188 0.95 -1.23 5.60
C LEU A 188 1.78 -0.04 5.16
N LEU A 189 1.63 0.38 3.89
CA LEU A 189 2.32 1.55 3.37
C LEU A 189 1.49 2.79 3.67
N LEU A 190 1.99 3.60 4.60
CA LEU A 190 1.38 4.87 4.96
C LEU A 190 1.57 5.88 3.84
N VAL A 191 0.48 6.50 3.44
CA VAL A 191 0.43 7.56 2.43
C VAL A 191 0.08 8.87 3.12
N ILE A 192 0.98 9.85 3.05
CA ILE A 192 0.75 11.19 3.61
C ILE A 192 0.81 12.21 2.48
N GLU A 193 -0.25 12.99 2.31
CA GLU A 193 -0.23 14.14 1.42
C GLU A 193 0.60 15.27 2.04
N ILE A 194 1.46 15.87 1.23
CA ILE A 194 2.40 16.91 1.64
C ILE A 194 2.35 18.09 0.67
N PHE A 195 2.87 19.25 1.11
CA PHE A 195 2.99 20.41 0.24
C PHE A 195 4.16 20.27 -0.76
N PRO A 196 4.11 20.94 -1.93
CA PRO A 196 5.20 20.91 -2.90
C PRO A 196 6.56 21.33 -2.32
N GLU A 197 6.60 22.33 -1.44
CA GLU A 197 7.83 22.74 -0.75
C GLU A 197 8.35 21.67 0.23
N GLU A 198 7.47 20.90 0.86
CA GLU A 198 7.86 19.75 1.70
C GLU A 198 8.44 18.62 0.86
N MET A 199 7.87 18.38 -0.32
CA MET A 199 8.42 17.42 -1.27
C MET A 199 9.81 17.84 -1.75
N CYS A 200 9.99 19.11 -2.14
CA CYS A 200 11.31 19.64 -2.49
C CYS A 200 12.31 19.48 -1.33
N TYR A 201 11.88 19.74 -0.10
CA TYR A 201 12.71 19.52 1.08
C TYR A 201 13.11 18.05 1.24
N ALA A 202 12.16 17.12 1.09
CA ALA A 202 12.41 15.69 1.20
C ALA A 202 13.40 15.19 0.12
N MET A 203 13.26 15.67 -1.12
CA MET A 203 14.17 15.34 -2.23
C MET A 203 15.61 15.80 -1.95
N ASN A 204 15.79 16.97 -1.34
CA ASN A 204 17.11 17.54 -1.06
C ASN A 204 17.74 17.02 0.24
N ASN A 205 16.94 16.64 1.24
CA ASN A 205 17.40 16.33 2.59
C ASN A 205 17.11 14.88 3.01
N GLY A 206 16.32 14.15 2.25
CA GLY A 206 15.83 12.80 2.53
C GLY A 206 14.47 12.78 3.23
N GLY A 207 13.62 11.83 2.82
CA GLY A 207 12.24 11.72 3.32
C GLY A 207 12.15 11.49 4.82
N GLN A 208 13.11 10.77 5.42
CA GLN A 208 13.13 10.57 6.88
C GLN A 208 13.19 11.88 7.66
N LYS A 209 13.92 12.88 7.16
CA LYS A 209 13.98 14.20 7.84
C LYS A 209 12.63 14.92 7.78
N LEU A 210 11.93 14.85 6.63
CA LEU A 210 10.59 15.42 6.53
C LEU A 210 9.61 14.69 7.47
N LEU A 211 9.62 13.37 7.51
CA LEU A 211 8.77 12.58 8.42
C LEU A 211 9.01 12.96 9.89
N ASN A 212 10.26 13.20 10.28
CA ASN A 212 10.59 13.67 11.63
C ASN A 212 10.00 15.07 11.92
N LEU A 213 10.11 16.00 10.97
CA LEU A 213 9.49 17.34 11.10
C LEU A 213 7.95 17.24 11.20
N LEU A 214 7.32 16.38 10.39
CA LEU A 214 5.88 16.14 10.49
C LEU A 214 5.49 15.58 11.87
N LYS A 215 6.30 14.66 12.44
CA LYS A 215 6.10 14.12 13.80
C LYS A 215 6.27 15.20 14.87
N GLU A 216 7.34 15.98 14.82
CA GLU A 216 7.62 17.07 15.77
C GLU A 216 6.52 18.15 15.77
N LYS A 217 5.95 18.46 14.61
CA LYS A 217 4.86 19.43 14.47
C LYS A 217 3.47 18.82 14.72
N GLY A 218 3.40 17.52 15.05
CA GLY A 218 2.15 16.81 15.33
C GLY A 218 1.27 16.60 14.08
N HIS A 219 1.83 16.60 12.89
CA HIS A 219 1.11 16.36 11.64
C HIS A 219 1.18 14.92 11.15
N TYR A 220 2.13 14.15 11.62
CA TYR A 220 2.19 12.71 11.36
C TYR A 220 1.15 11.95 12.20
N PRO A 221 0.45 10.94 11.67
CA PRO A 221 0.52 10.37 10.32
C PRO A 221 -0.58 10.91 9.37
N TYR A 222 -1.07 12.12 9.58
CA TYR A 222 -2.26 12.66 8.93
C TYR A 222 -1.98 13.29 7.58
N SER A 223 -2.91 13.08 6.63
CA SER A 223 -2.94 13.69 5.29
C SER A 223 -3.78 14.97 5.22
N ASP A 224 -4.09 15.57 6.35
CA ASP A 224 -4.88 16.80 6.40
C ASP A 224 -4.08 17.99 5.87
N MET A 225 -4.58 18.65 4.80
CA MET A 225 -3.92 19.77 4.15
C MET A 225 -4.38 21.15 4.66
N ASN A 226 -5.25 21.18 5.67
CA ASN A 226 -5.68 22.41 6.36
C ASN A 226 -4.64 22.93 7.39
N ARG A 227 -3.36 22.68 7.13
CA ARG A 227 -2.20 23.08 7.94
C ARG A 227 -1.24 23.95 7.16
N LYS A 228 -0.28 24.54 7.82
CA LYS A 228 0.86 25.18 7.14
C LYS A 228 1.94 24.14 6.84
N PRO A 229 2.77 24.34 5.80
CA PRO A 229 3.95 23.53 5.58
C PRO A 229 4.87 23.53 6.82
N VAL A 230 5.53 22.40 7.07
CA VAL A 230 6.48 22.27 8.20
C VAL A 230 7.88 22.80 7.85
N VAL A 231 8.08 23.16 6.59
CA VAL A 231 9.31 23.79 6.08
C VAL A 231 9.00 25.19 5.56
N SER A 232 9.93 26.12 5.74
CA SER A 232 9.88 27.42 5.08
C SER A 232 10.57 27.35 3.71
N LYS A 233 10.07 28.14 2.76
CA LYS A 233 10.76 28.36 1.48
C LYS A 233 12.13 28.97 1.68
#